data_8f34dec36c5170ea6b7c7ccef94393a8
#
_entry.id   8f34dec36c5170ea6b7c7ccef94393a8
#
_cell.length_a   1.000
_cell.length_b   1.000
_cell.length_c   1.000
_cell.angle_alpha   90.00
_cell.angle_beta   90.00
_cell.angle_gamma   90.00
#
_symmetry.space_group_name_H-M   'P 1'
#
loop_
_entity.id
_entity.type
_entity.pdbx_description
1 polymer ?
#
loop_
_entity_poly.entity_id
_entity_poly.type
_entity_poly.pdbx_seq_one_letter_code
_entity_poly.pdbx_strand_id
1 'polypeptide(L)'
;MKTKITDTSNTINKGGRAERWWQGRAVKARSSKPVRSMDNVDLHKILQTYNLKGFEFGNWLTNNDRYDRVLACEDSLAELANIMGTKNLGMNCLVGIAFGARGSKGALAHYEPAYNMINITKEKGDGCLAHEFGHALDYNIGKYSDQHKCYNYLSGGRSLAVNLKDNTGGKVRNLMNEVVNMAAEMIKDYPTSDYWKRRTEIFARLFEQYCCYILKENGVRDAFLTSPWSAYAYSPVYWNEKNFKKLLPKMDKLIKAIRTIMK
;
A
#
# COMPACT_ATOMS: atom_id res chain seq x y z
N MET A 1 -21.89 -19.76 18.55
CA MET A 1 -22.40 -18.77 19.52
C MET A 1 -21.90 -17.40 19.07
N LYS A 2 -22.79 -16.52 18.63
CA LYS A 2 -22.37 -15.14 18.28
C LYS A 2 -22.16 -14.39 19.59
N THR A 3 -20.90 -14.19 19.95
CA THR A 3 -20.57 -13.32 21.08
C THR A 3 -21.04 -11.93 20.70
N LYS A 4 -22.12 -11.46 21.33
CA LYS A 4 -22.52 -10.07 21.27
C LYS A 4 -21.41 -9.29 21.95
N ILE A 5 -20.55 -8.66 21.15
CA ILE A 5 -19.73 -7.56 21.66
C ILE A 5 -20.75 -6.49 22.06
N THR A 6 -20.99 -6.38 23.34
CA THR A 6 -21.80 -5.31 23.87
C THR A 6 -21.05 -4.02 23.56
N ASP A 7 -21.58 -3.26 22.62
CA ASP A 7 -21.12 -1.92 22.30
C ASP A 7 -21.36 -1.02 23.51
N THR A 8 -20.43 -1.04 24.44
CA THR A 8 -20.48 -0.21 25.65
C THR A 8 -19.95 1.19 25.41
N SER A 9 -19.55 1.53 24.20
CA SER A 9 -18.99 2.85 23.94
C SER A 9 -19.41 3.43 22.59
N ASN A 10 -20.68 3.79 22.50
CA ASN A 10 -21.13 4.79 21.52
C ASN A 10 -20.62 6.22 21.84
N THR A 11 -19.66 6.34 22.73
CA THR A 11 -19.04 7.61 23.06
C THR A 11 -17.99 7.94 22.00
N ILE A 12 -18.40 8.73 21.03
CA ILE A 12 -17.48 9.49 20.21
C ILE A 12 -16.71 10.40 21.16
N ASN A 13 -15.40 10.20 21.27
CA ASN A 13 -14.54 11.12 22.00
C ASN A 13 -14.54 12.47 21.29
N LYS A 14 -15.46 13.33 21.66
CA LYS A 14 -15.54 14.70 21.17
C LYS A 14 -14.42 15.51 21.82
N GLY A 15 -13.40 15.86 21.06
CA GLY A 15 -12.40 16.85 21.44
C GLY A 15 -11.03 16.36 21.91
N GLY A 16 -10.78 15.06 21.93
CA GLY A 16 -9.44 14.51 22.16
C GLY A 16 -8.65 14.31 20.86
N ARG A 17 -7.32 14.16 21.01
CA ARG A 17 -6.52 13.61 19.92
C ARG A 17 -7.07 12.26 19.50
N ALA A 18 -7.01 12.05 18.23
CA ALA A 18 -7.46 10.85 17.64
C ALA A 18 -7.02 9.62 18.40
N GLU A 19 -7.97 9.02 19.02
CA GLU A 19 -7.85 7.72 19.60
C GLU A 19 -9.02 6.90 19.24
N ARG A 20 -9.21 5.84 19.20
CA ARG A 20 -9.50 5.04 18.60
C ARG A 20 -10.16 3.90 18.64
N TRP A 21 -10.98 3.60 18.10
CA TRP A 21 -11.60 2.38 17.88
C TRP A 21 -12.77 2.55 16.96
N TRP A 22 -13.35 1.77 16.43
CA TRP A 22 -14.03 1.74 15.21
C TRP A 22 -15.48 1.72 15.24
N GLN A 23 -16.06 2.13 14.23
CA GLN A 23 -17.44 2.04 14.08
C GLN A 23 -17.89 1.72 12.74
N GLY A 24 -18.77 0.98 12.72
CA GLY A 24 -19.68 1.09 11.90
C GLY A 24 -19.88 0.35 10.69
N ARG A 25 -19.28 0.37 9.65
CA ARG A 25 -19.46 -0.44 8.46
C ARG A 25 -18.57 -1.65 8.51
N ALA A 26 -19.14 -2.80 8.20
CA ALA A 26 -18.31 -3.96 7.92
C ALA A 26 -17.33 -3.63 6.81
N VAL A 27 -16.06 -3.85 7.04
CA VAL A 27 -15.02 -3.70 6.03
C VAL A 27 -15.32 -4.66 4.89
N LYS A 28 -15.29 -4.17 3.67
CA LYS A 28 -15.54 -4.97 2.47
C LYS A 28 -14.38 -5.85 2.06
N ALA A 29 -13.23 -5.72 2.73
CA ALA A 29 -12.08 -6.56 2.47
C ALA A 29 -12.44 -8.02 2.72
N ARG A 30 -12.05 -8.88 1.82
CA ARG A 30 -12.22 -10.32 1.92
C ARG A 30 -10.99 -10.99 1.36
N SER A 31 -10.31 -11.73 2.19
CA SER A 31 -9.37 -12.74 1.75
C SER A 31 -10.15 -14.05 1.53
N SER A 32 -9.69 -14.92 0.67
CA SER A 32 -10.21 -16.29 0.55
C SER A 32 -9.89 -17.13 1.79
N LYS A 33 -9.02 -16.65 2.66
CA LYS A 33 -8.68 -17.28 3.93
C LYS A 33 -9.73 -16.97 4.98
N PRO A 34 -9.96 -17.90 5.95
CA PRO A 34 -10.86 -17.64 7.07
C PRO A 34 -10.46 -16.38 7.82
N VAL A 35 -11.42 -15.51 8.10
CA VAL A 35 -11.21 -14.35 8.97
C VAL A 35 -10.98 -14.87 10.38
N ARG A 36 -9.98 -14.33 11.06
CA ARG A 36 -9.70 -14.68 12.46
C ARG A 36 -10.83 -14.25 13.37
N SER A 37 -10.98 -14.95 14.51
CA SER A 37 -11.88 -14.52 15.55
C SER A 37 -11.43 -13.19 16.14
N MET A 38 -12.37 -12.29 16.35
CA MET A 38 -12.14 -10.96 16.94
C MET A 38 -11.51 -11.02 18.34
N ASP A 39 -11.73 -12.11 19.06
CA ASP A 39 -11.27 -12.29 20.42
C ASP A 39 -9.73 -12.42 20.55
N ASN A 40 -9.02 -12.54 19.43
CA ASN A 40 -7.59 -12.81 19.39
C ASN A 40 -6.77 -11.72 18.66
N VAL A 41 -7.30 -10.51 18.49
CA VAL A 41 -6.56 -9.43 17.83
C VAL A 41 -5.57 -8.80 18.80
N ASP A 42 -4.32 -9.18 18.66
CA ASP A 42 -3.20 -8.59 19.37
C ASP A 42 -2.47 -7.58 18.48
N LEU A 43 -2.73 -6.30 18.70
CA LEU A 43 -2.10 -5.22 17.94
C LEU A 43 -0.57 -5.24 18.06
N HIS A 44 -0.05 -5.53 19.24
CA HIS A 44 1.41 -5.61 19.44
C HIS A 44 2.03 -6.73 18.61
N LYS A 45 1.35 -7.87 18.57
CA LYS A 45 1.80 -9.01 17.76
C LYS A 45 1.80 -8.66 16.27
N ILE A 46 0.80 -7.94 15.76
CA ILE A 46 0.76 -7.49 14.36
C ILE A 46 1.93 -6.55 14.09
N LEU A 47 2.12 -5.53 14.94
CA LEU A 47 3.22 -4.59 14.80
C LEU A 47 4.59 -5.28 14.78
N GLN A 48 4.81 -6.22 15.70
CA GLN A 48 6.05 -7.00 15.78
C GLN A 48 6.21 -7.92 14.57
N THR A 49 5.13 -8.60 14.15
CA THR A 49 5.17 -9.56 13.03
C THR A 49 5.61 -8.89 11.74
N TYR A 50 5.16 -7.67 11.50
CA TYR A 50 5.43 -6.94 10.25
C TYR A 50 6.41 -5.78 10.43
N ASN A 51 7.04 -5.65 11.61
CA ASN A 51 7.95 -4.56 11.95
C ASN A 51 7.36 -3.17 11.67
N LEU A 52 6.08 -2.97 11.95
CA LEU A 52 5.41 -1.70 11.74
C LEU A 52 5.75 -0.69 12.85
N LYS A 53 5.80 0.58 12.50
CA LYS A 53 5.97 1.70 13.44
C LYS A 53 4.82 1.79 14.44
N GLY A 54 3.59 1.57 13.99
CA GLY A 54 2.40 1.68 14.81
C GLY A 54 1.13 1.82 13.97
N PHE A 55 -0.01 1.82 14.69
CA PHE A 55 -1.30 2.18 14.14
C PHE A 55 -1.79 3.51 14.71
N GLU A 56 -2.38 4.33 13.87
CA GLU A 56 -3.13 5.52 14.29
C GLU A 56 -4.59 5.38 13.88
N PHE A 57 -5.47 5.88 14.71
CA PHE A 57 -6.90 5.79 14.46
C PHE A 57 -7.55 7.14 14.62
N GLY A 58 -8.44 7.53 13.77
CA GLY A 58 -9.25 8.75 13.89
C GLY A 58 -10.22 8.69 15.08
N ASN A 59 -10.41 9.80 15.76
CA ASN A 59 -11.26 9.88 16.94
C ASN A 59 -12.78 9.72 16.66
N TRP A 60 -13.17 9.69 15.42
CA TRP A 60 -14.53 9.47 14.93
C TRP A 60 -14.82 8.02 14.54
N LEU A 61 -13.84 7.14 14.70
CA LEU A 61 -13.98 5.71 14.52
C LEU A 61 -14.44 5.05 15.82
N THR A 62 -15.37 4.10 15.77
CA THR A 62 -15.75 3.30 16.94
C THR A 62 -14.95 2.01 17.04
N ASN A 63 -15.16 1.28 18.11
CA ASN A 63 -14.43 0.05 18.39
C ASN A 63 -14.61 -1.01 17.30
N ASN A 64 -15.82 -1.21 16.81
CA ASN A 64 -16.08 -2.22 15.79
C ASN A 64 -15.38 -1.89 14.46
N ASP A 65 -15.47 -0.65 14.01
CA ASP A 65 -14.73 -0.24 12.80
C ASP A 65 -13.23 -0.51 12.90
N ARG A 66 -12.62 -0.25 14.04
CA ARG A 66 -11.19 -0.43 14.23
C ARG A 66 -10.81 -1.91 14.16
N TYR A 67 -11.57 -2.77 14.80
CA TYR A 67 -11.35 -4.21 14.71
C TYR A 67 -11.47 -4.68 13.27
N ASP A 68 -12.52 -4.30 12.58
CA ASP A 68 -12.72 -4.66 11.19
C ASP A 68 -11.55 -4.16 10.32
N ARG A 69 -11.09 -2.93 10.53
CA ARG A 69 -9.96 -2.36 9.81
C ARG A 69 -8.64 -3.08 10.12
N VAL A 70 -8.38 -3.38 11.37
CA VAL A 70 -7.16 -4.09 11.77
C VAL A 70 -7.15 -5.50 11.23
N LEU A 71 -8.27 -6.24 11.30
CA LEU A 71 -8.37 -7.59 10.75
C LEU A 71 -8.17 -7.60 9.25
N ALA A 72 -8.87 -6.72 8.52
CA ALA A 72 -8.70 -6.60 7.08
C ALA A 72 -7.26 -6.20 6.71
N CYS A 73 -6.66 -5.31 7.49
CA CYS A 73 -5.27 -4.91 7.31
C CYS A 73 -4.31 -6.05 7.61
N GLU A 74 -4.52 -6.84 8.66
CA GLU A 74 -3.67 -7.99 9.00
C GLU A 74 -3.71 -9.05 7.90
N ASP A 75 -4.89 -9.38 7.38
CA ASP A 75 -5.03 -10.28 6.24
C ASP A 75 -4.25 -9.76 5.02
N SER A 76 -4.42 -8.46 4.72
CA SER A 76 -3.72 -7.81 3.61
C SER A 76 -2.20 -7.73 3.83
N LEU A 77 -1.74 -7.52 5.04
CA LEU A 77 -0.30 -7.56 5.37
C LEU A 77 0.26 -8.98 5.20
N ALA A 78 -0.52 -10.01 5.52
CA ALA A 78 -0.10 -11.38 5.30
C ALA A 78 0.07 -11.69 3.80
N GLU A 79 -0.90 -11.29 2.97
CA GLU A 79 -0.79 -11.44 1.52
C GLU A 79 0.37 -10.60 0.95
N LEU A 80 0.52 -9.36 1.41
CA LEU A 80 1.62 -8.49 0.99
C LEU A 80 2.98 -9.07 1.39
N ALA A 81 3.10 -9.67 2.59
CA ALA A 81 4.32 -10.34 3.02
C ALA A 81 4.65 -11.56 2.16
N ASN A 82 3.64 -12.31 1.72
CA ASN A 82 3.82 -13.42 0.77
C ASN A 82 4.32 -12.90 -0.58
N ILE A 83 3.71 -11.83 -1.12
CA ILE A 83 4.11 -11.21 -2.40
C ILE A 83 5.53 -10.66 -2.31
N MET A 84 5.85 -9.94 -1.24
CA MET A 84 7.18 -9.35 -1.03
C MET A 84 8.24 -10.38 -0.64
N GLY A 85 7.82 -11.56 -0.13
CA GLY A 85 8.71 -12.59 0.40
C GLY A 85 9.47 -12.16 1.67
N THR A 86 8.91 -11.25 2.44
CA THR A 86 9.42 -10.77 3.73
C THR A 86 8.30 -10.28 4.62
N LYS A 87 8.45 -10.46 5.93
CA LYS A 87 7.53 -9.88 6.93
C LYS A 87 7.95 -8.47 7.38
N ASN A 88 9.12 -7.99 7.01
CA ASN A 88 9.60 -6.65 7.39
C ASN A 88 8.91 -5.55 6.56
N LEU A 89 7.58 -5.54 6.54
CA LEU A 89 6.80 -4.57 5.76
C LEU A 89 6.91 -3.15 6.30
N GLY A 90 7.11 -3.01 7.60
CA GLY A 90 7.34 -1.70 8.24
C GLY A 90 8.75 -1.16 8.05
N MET A 91 9.63 -1.88 7.32
CA MET A 91 11.00 -1.43 7.05
C MET A 91 11.74 -1.05 8.33
N ASN A 92 11.80 -1.98 9.28
CA ASN A 92 12.40 -1.79 10.61
C ASN A 92 11.71 -0.67 11.42
N CYS A 93 10.41 -0.73 11.54
CA CYS A 93 9.57 0.20 12.29
C CYS A 93 9.61 1.65 11.77
N LEU A 94 9.90 1.85 10.50
CA LEU A 94 9.81 3.17 9.88
C LEU A 94 8.39 3.52 9.47
N VAL A 95 7.64 2.56 8.90
CA VAL A 95 6.33 2.77 8.31
C VAL A 95 5.22 2.36 9.26
N GLY A 96 4.25 3.24 9.48
CA GLY A 96 3.02 2.98 10.20
C GLY A 96 1.78 3.11 9.32
N ILE A 97 0.64 2.70 9.86
CA ILE A 97 -0.65 2.75 9.16
C ILE A 97 -1.65 3.53 9.99
N ALA A 98 -2.38 4.42 9.34
CA ALA A 98 -3.39 5.24 9.98
C ALA A 98 -4.77 5.03 9.32
N PHE A 99 -5.79 4.91 10.13
CA PHE A 99 -7.16 4.69 9.68
C PHE A 99 -8.03 5.88 10.08
N GLY A 100 -8.49 6.66 9.12
CA GLY A 100 -9.34 7.82 9.34
C GLY A 100 -8.76 8.89 10.27
N ALA A 101 -7.47 8.83 10.60
CA ALA A 101 -6.80 9.77 11.51
C ALA A 101 -6.25 11.00 10.79
N ARG A 102 -5.78 10.82 9.56
CA ARG A 102 -5.08 11.83 8.77
C ARG A 102 -5.75 11.97 7.41
N GLY A 103 -6.95 12.57 7.42
CA GLY A 103 -7.70 12.77 6.17
C GLY A 103 -7.10 13.87 5.31
N SER A 104 -6.98 13.61 4.01
CA SER A 104 -6.79 14.65 3.00
C SER A 104 -8.08 14.82 2.21
N LYS A 105 -8.52 16.08 1.99
CA LYS A 105 -9.79 16.37 1.33
C LYS A 105 -9.82 15.76 -0.07
N GLY A 106 -10.73 14.78 -0.26
CA GLY A 106 -10.92 14.10 -1.54
C GLY A 106 -10.02 12.89 -1.82
N ALA A 107 -8.99 12.62 -1.02
CA ALA A 107 -8.17 11.43 -1.18
C ALA A 107 -8.86 10.18 -0.62
N LEU A 108 -8.71 9.04 -1.32
CA LEU A 108 -9.15 7.72 -0.83
C LEU A 108 -8.20 7.19 0.22
N ALA A 109 -6.92 7.34 -0.03
CA ALA A 109 -5.79 7.05 0.83
C ALA A 109 -4.63 7.96 0.43
N HIS A 110 -3.56 8.02 1.22
CA HIS A 110 -2.32 8.68 0.83
C HIS A 110 -1.16 8.24 1.74
N TYR A 111 0.02 8.14 1.17
CA TYR A 111 1.25 8.02 1.94
C TYR A 111 1.80 9.40 2.29
N GLU A 112 2.16 9.59 3.56
CA GLU A 112 2.71 10.84 4.09
C GLU A 112 4.19 10.66 4.47
N PRO A 113 5.14 11.06 3.59
CA PRO A 113 6.58 10.83 3.81
C PRO A 113 7.13 11.47 5.06
N ALA A 114 6.61 12.66 5.44
CA ALA A 114 7.06 13.39 6.61
C ALA A 114 6.89 12.60 7.92
N TYR A 115 5.86 11.78 7.99
CA TYR A 115 5.56 10.94 9.15
C TYR A 115 5.78 9.45 8.91
N ASN A 116 6.11 9.08 7.68
CA ASN A 116 6.18 7.67 7.26
C ASN A 116 4.88 6.91 7.58
N MET A 117 3.75 7.48 7.22
CA MET A 117 2.44 6.93 7.51
C MET A 117 1.64 6.65 6.25
N ILE A 118 1.10 5.46 6.14
CA ILE A 118 0.08 5.11 5.16
C ILE A 118 -1.28 5.46 5.77
N ASN A 119 -2.00 6.37 5.14
CA ASN A 119 -3.28 6.87 5.63
C ASN A 119 -4.41 6.31 4.78
N ILE A 120 -5.32 5.57 5.40
CA ILE A 120 -6.47 4.93 4.74
C ILE A 120 -7.73 5.59 5.27
N THR A 121 -8.56 6.14 4.39
CA THR A 121 -9.82 6.78 4.80
C THR A 121 -10.86 5.72 5.16
N LYS A 122 -11.78 6.08 6.05
CA LYS A 122 -12.84 5.18 6.52
C LYS A 122 -13.79 4.77 5.41
N GLU A 123 -14.22 5.71 4.60
CA GLU A 123 -15.34 5.52 3.68
C GLU A 123 -14.94 4.88 2.35
N LYS A 124 -13.72 5.15 1.89
CA LYS A 124 -13.32 4.87 0.50
C LYS A 124 -11.92 4.29 0.37
N GLY A 125 -11.22 4.03 1.49
CA GLY A 125 -9.82 3.62 1.46
C GLY A 125 -9.58 2.13 1.18
N ASP A 126 -10.65 1.33 1.13
CA ASP A 126 -10.53 -0.09 0.81
C ASP A 126 -9.99 -0.27 -0.61
N GLY A 127 -9.03 -1.19 -0.77
CA GLY A 127 -8.38 -1.45 -2.04
C GLY A 127 -7.18 -0.56 -2.36
N CYS A 128 -6.81 0.37 -1.45
CA CYS A 128 -5.71 1.30 -1.67
C CYS A 128 -4.40 0.92 -0.96
N LEU A 129 -4.39 -0.09 -0.09
CA LEU A 129 -3.22 -0.39 0.74
C LEU A 129 -1.97 -0.69 -0.09
N ALA A 130 -2.08 -1.48 -1.16
CA ALA A 130 -0.94 -1.79 -2.02
C ALA A 130 -0.40 -0.54 -2.73
N HIS A 131 -1.26 0.37 -3.19
CA HIS A 131 -0.85 1.62 -3.81
C HIS A 131 -0.01 2.47 -2.86
N GLU A 132 -0.52 2.72 -1.67
CA GLU A 132 0.15 3.54 -0.67
C GLU A 132 1.41 2.87 -0.12
N PHE A 133 1.42 1.54 -0.03
CA PHE A 133 2.62 0.78 0.30
C PHE A 133 3.67 0.90 -0.82
N GLY A 134 3.27 0.96 -2.08
CA GLY A 134 4.15 1.28 -3.21
C GLY A 134 4.86 2.61 -3.02
N HIS A 135 4.15 3.67 -2.60
CA HIS A 135 4.76 4.96 -2.26
C HIS A 135 5.71 4.87 -1.07
N ALA A 136 5.35 4.10 -0.04
CA ALA A 136 6.22 3.89 1.12
C ALA A 136 7.51 3.15 0.76
N LEU A 137 7.43 2.12 -0.12
CA LEU A 137 8.60 1.44 -0.67
C LEU A 137 9.49 2.40 -1.46
N ASP A 138 8.88 3.14 -2.39
CA ASP A 138 9.58 4.08 -3.26
C ASP A 138 10.39 5.10 -2.45
N TYR A 139 9.78 5.69 -1.43
CA TYR A 139 10.42 6.68 -0.57
C TYR A 139 11.52 6.07 0.32
N ASN A 140 11.19 5.00 1.05
CA ASN A 140 12.12 4.47 2.05
C ASN A 140 13.28 3.70 1.41
N ILE A 141 13.04 2.90 0.37
CA ILE A 141 14.11 2.19 -0.32
C ILE A 141 14.98 3.16 -1.11
N GLY A 142 14.43 4.20 -1.71
CA GLY A 142 15.18 5.25 -2.39
C GLY A 142 16.18 5.94 -1.47
N LYS A 143 15.77 6.19 -0.25
CA LYS A 143 16.63 6.81 0.77
C LYS A 143 17.85 5.98 1.16
N TYR A 144 17.74 4.65 1.13
CA TYR A 144 18.78 3.72 1.57
C TYR A 144 19.58 3.10 0.42
N SER A 145 19.04 3.08 -0.78
CA SER A 145 19.68 2.41 -1.93
C SER A 145 20.69 3.26 -2.66
N ASP A 146 20.74 4.56 -2.38
CA ASP A 146 21.55 5.50 -3.13
C ASP A 146 22.74 6.02 -2.30
N GLN A 147 23.94 5.69 -2.71
CA GLN A 147 25.16 6.23 -2.08
C GLN A 147 25.28 7.75 -2.23
N HIS A 148 24.66 8.32 -3.24
CA HIS A 148 24.76 9.75 -3.54
C HIS A 148 23.63 10.59 -2.96
N LYS A 149 22.61 9.97 -2.33
CA LYS A 149 21.46 10.66 -1.70
C LYS A 149 20.74 11.66 -2.64
N CYS A 150 20.88 11.49 -3.96
CA CYS A 150 20.41 12.47 -4.92
C CYS A 150 18.90 12.57 -5.02
N TYR A 151 18.19 11.51 -4.69
CA TYR A 151 16.71 11.47 -4.79
C TYR A 151 16.11 10.76 -3.59
N ASN A 152 15.10 11.39 -2.97
CA ASN A 152 14.38 10.81 -1.85
C ASN A 152 13.48 9.62 -2.25
N TYR A 153 13.34 9.34 -3.55
CA TYR A 153 12.50 8.28 -4.09
C TYR A 153 13.30 7.38 -5.02
N LEU A 154 13.08 6.09 -4.93
CA LEU A 154 13.74 5.11 -5.79
C LEU A 154 13.37 5.30 -7.26
N SER A 155 12.12 5.66 -7.54
CA SER A 155 11.60 5.93 -8.88
C SER A 155 12.14 7.21 -9.51
N GLY A 156 12.73 8.13 -8.73
CA GLY A 156 13.17 9.45 -9.18
C GLY A 156 12.22 10.59 -8.82
N GLY A 157 11.22 10.33 -7.97
CA GLY A 157 10.35 11.34 -7.40
C GLY A 157 9.20 11.80 -8.31
N ARG A 158 8.80 13.04 -8.13
CA ARG A 158 7.67 13.65 -8.85
C ARG A 158 8.03 14.12 -10.26
N SER A 159 9.22 13.81 -10.74
CA SER A 159 9.63 14.13 -12.11
C SER A 159 8.72 13.46 -13.13
N LEU A 160 8.42 14.19 -14.20
CA LEU A 160 7.75 13.67 -15.40
C LEU A 160 8.75 13.08 -16.41
N ALA A 161 10.06 13.17 -16.12
CA ALA A 161 11.08 12.65 -17.02
C ALA A 161 10.95 11.14 -17.21
N VAL A 162 10.62 10.74 -18.42
CA VAL A 162 10.44 9.34 -18.81
C VAL A 162 11.76 8.58 -18.81
N ASN A 163 12.88 9.28 -19.04
CA ASN A 163 14.21 8.68 -19.17
C ASN A 163 15.18 9.28 -18.16
N LEU A 164 15.18 8.78 -16.93
CA LEU A 164 16.33 8.97 -16.06
C LEU A 164 17.44 8.03 -16.52
N LYS A 165 18.40 8.57 -17.24
CA LYS A 165 19.63 7.86 -17.65
C LYS A 165 20.67 7.82 -16.51
N ASP A 166 20.26 8.02 -15.28
CA ASP A 166 21.18 8.01 -14.17
C ASP A 166 21.55 6.56 -13.81
N ASN A 167 22.67 6.11 -14.37
CA ASN A 167 23.26 4.81 -14.05
C ASN A 167 24.10 4.84 -12.77
N THR A 168 24.11 5.97 -12.03
CA THR A 168 24.90 6.11 -10.80
C THR A 168 24.20 5.52 -9.57
N GLY A 169 22.89 5.32 -9.65
CA GLY A 169 22.13 4.65 -8.60
C GLY A 169 22.31 3.13 -8.67
N GLY A 170 22.60 2.49 -7.54
CA GLY A 170 22.87 1.05 -7.47
C GLY A 170 21.85 0.15 -8.17
N LYS A 171 22.10 -1.15 -8.16
CA LYS A 171 21.34 -2.17 -8.90
C LYS A 171 19.81 -2.02 -8.78
N VAL A 172 19.29 -1.70 -7.58
CA VAL A 172 17.84 -1.59 -7.34
C VAL A 172 17.25 -0.38 -8.05
N ARG A 173 17.96 0.77 -8.04
CA ARG A 173 17.54 1.97 -8.77
C ARG A 173 17.51 1.74 -10.28
N ASN A 174 18.50 1.04 -10.81
CA ASN A 174 18.53 0.73 -12.23
C ASN A 174 17.35 -0.16 -12.65
N LEU A 175 17.00 -1.16 -11.83
CA LEU A 175 15.82 -1.98 -12.05
C LEU A 175 14.51 -1.17 -11.95
N MET A 176 14.43 -0.25 -10.98
CA MET A 176 13.29 0.65 -10.86
C MET A 176 13.16 1.55 -12.09
N ASN A 177 14.26 2.16 -12.54
CA ASN A 177 14.26 3.01 -13.72
C ASN A 177 13.82 2.24 -14.96
N GLU A 178 14.32 1.02 -15.15
CA GLU A 178 13.95 0.19 -16.27
C GLU A 178 12.45 -0.10 -16.32
N VAL A 179 11.86 -0.51 -15.20
CA VAL A 179 10.45 -0.86 -15.16
C VAL A 179 9.54 0.37 -15.25
N VAL A 180 9.89 1.46 -14.56
CA VAL A 180 9.10 2.70 -14.58
C VAL A 180 9.14 3.36 -15.96
N ASN A 181 10.32 3.40 -16.61
CA ASN A 181 10.44 3.94 -17.97
C ASN A 181 9.62 3.13 -18.97
N MET A 182 9.70 1.80 -18.91
CA MET A 182 8.90 0.93 -19.78
C MET A 182 7.39 1.09 -19.53
N ALA A 183 6.99 1.17 -18.29
CA ALA A 183 5.59 1.38 -17.91
C ALA A 183 5.07 2.75 -18.37
N ALA A 184 5.87 3.81 -18.19
CA ALA A 184 5.54 5.16 -18.63
C ALA A 184 5.37 5.24 -20.15
N GLU A 185 6.25 4.63 -20.91
CA GLU A 185 6.20 4.61 -22.38
C GLU A 185 4.90 3.97 -22.89
N MET A 186 4.40 2.94 -22.22
CA MET A 186 3.17 2.25 -22.61
C MET A 186 1.88 3.09 -22.42
N ILE A 187 1.93 4.13 -21.57
CA ILE A 187 0.77 4.99 -21.27
C ILE A 187 0.99 6.45 -21.67
N LYS A 188 2.08 6.77 -22.37
CA LYS A 188 2.46 8.15 -22.68
C LYS A 188 1.40 8.91 -23.47
N ASP A 189 0.71 8.23 -24.38
CA ASP A 189 -0.27 8.81 -25.29
C ASP A 189 -1.69 8.83 -24.69
N TYR A 190 -1.87 8.28 -23.47
CA TYR A 190 -3.18 8.33 -22.85
C TYR A 190 -3.50 9.74 -22.36
N PRO A 191 -4.73 10.21 -22.58
CA PRO A 191 -5.17 11.55 -22.18
C PRO A 191 -5.40 11.62 -20.67
N THR A 192 -4.29 11.68 -19.92
CA THR A 192 -4.32 11.76 -18.46
C THR A 192 -3.60 13.02 -17.99
N SER A 193 -3.94 13.48 -16.77
CA SER A 193 -3.24 14.61 -16.16
C SER A 193 -1.78 14.28 -15.86
N ASP A 194 -0.95 15.31 -15.75
CA ASP A 194 0.47 15.17 -15.38
C ASP A 194 0.69 14.47 -14.03
N TYR A 195 -0.29 14.54 -13.13
CA TYR A 195 -0.27 13.80 -11.88
C TYR A 195 -0.01 12.30 -12.12
N TRP A 196 -0.80 11.69 -13.02
CA TRP A 196 -0.68 10.26 -13.33
C TRP A 196 0.58 9.89 -14.10
N LYS A 197 1.29 10.87 -14.65
CA LYS A 197 2.55 10.67 -15.37
C LYS A 197 3.79 10.82 -14.47
N ARG A 198 3.60 11.17 -13.20
CA ARG A 198 4.70 11.22 -12.22
C ARG A 198 5.25 9.82 -11.98
N ARG A 199 6.56 9.71 -11.89
CA ARG A 199 7.23 8.42 -11.70
C ARG A 199 6.80 7.70 -10.42
N THR A 200 6.60 8.43 -9.34
CA THR A 200 6.05 7.89 -8.09
C THR A 200 4.67 7.26 -8.29
N GLU A 201 3.79 7.92 -9.05
CA GLU A 201 2.43 7.42 -9.34
C GLU A 201 2.44 6.23 -10.29
N ILE A 202 3.35 6.24 -11.27
CA ILE A 202 3.55 5.10 -12.19
C ILE A 202 3.97 3.87 -11.39
N PHE A 203 4.96 4.02 -10.50
CA PHE A 203 5.41 2.89 -9.69
C PHE A 203 4.34 2.39 -8.72
N ALA A 204 3.68 3.29 -7.98
CA ALA A 204 2.65 2.90 -7.02
C ALA A 204 1.51 2.12 -7.68
N ARG A 205 1.00 2.58 -8.83
CA ARG A 205 -0.03 1.87 -9.62
C ARG A 205 0.47 0.54 -10.18
N LEU A 206 1.71 0.53 -10.65
CA LEU A 206 2.30 -0.71 -11.16
C LEU A 206 2.46 -1.74 -10.06
N PHE A 207 2.86 -1.32 -8.87
CA PHE A 207 2.97 -2.18 -7.69
C PHE A 207 1.61 -2.69 -7.23
N GLU A 208 0.61 -1.83 -7.17
CA GLU A 208 -0.77 -2.20 -6.86
C GLU A 208 -1.29 -3.26 -7.84
N GLN A 209 -1.14 -3.01 -9.15
CA GLN A 209 -1.58 -3.95 -10.19
C GLN A 209 -0.78 -5.26 -10.14
N TYR A 210 0.50 -5.22 -9.77
CA TYR A 210 1.33 -6.40 -9.55
C TYR A 210 0.82 -7.23 -8.37
N CYS A 211 0.51 -6.62 -7.24
CA CYS A 211 -0.10 -7.31 -6.11
C CYS A 211 -1.42 -7.98 -6.50
N CYS A 212 -2.29 -7.25 -7.19
CA CYS A 212 -3.57 -7.79 -7.66
C CYS A 212 -3.39 -8.98 -8.63
N TYR A 213 -2.40 -8.91 -9.52
CA TYR A 213 -2.09 -10.00 -10.44
C TYR A 213 -1.65 -11.26 -9.70
N ILE A 214 -0.72 -11.14 -8.77
CA ILE A 214 -0.25 -12.28 -7.96
C ILE A 214 -1.37 -12.90 -7.14
N LEU A 215 -2.23 -12.08 -6.52
CA LEU A 215 -3.42 -12.57 -5.80
C LEU A 215 -4.35 -13.35 -6.73
N LYS A 216 -4.63 -12.79 -7.92
CA LYS A 216 -5.49 -13.43 -8.92
C LYS A 216 -4.94 -14.79 -9.35
N GLU A 217 -3.64 -14.87 -9.66
CA GLU A 217 -3.00 -16.14 -10.05
C GLU A 217 -3.04 -17.19 -8.93
N ASN A 218 -3.03 -16.74 -7.67
CA ASN A 218 -3.15 -17.61 -6.50
C ASN A 218 -4.62 -17.92 -6.12
N GLY A 219 -5.60 -17.44 -6.87
CA GLY A 219 -7.03 -17.61 -6.55
C GLY A 219 -7.48 -16.85 -5.30
N VAL A 220 -6.74 -15.82 -4.89
CA VAL A 220 -7.04 -14.99 -3.71
C VAL A 220 -7.66 -13.65 -4.14
N ARG A 221 -8.63 -13.19 -3.37
CA ARG A 221 -9.21 -11.86 -3.52
C ARG A 221 -9.13 -11.12 -2.18
N ASP A 222 -8.34 -10.06 -2.15
CA ASP A 222 -8.24 -9.15 -1.01
C ASP A 222 -8.68 -7.74 -1.42
N ALA A 223 -9.88 -7.37 -0.98
CA ALA A 223 -10.50 -6.10 -1.37
C ALA A 223 -10.00 -4.90 -0.54
N PHE A 224 -9.27 -5.13 0.53
CA PHE A 224 -8.61 -4.08 1.29
C PHE A 224 -7.22 -3.77 0.73
N LEU A 225 -6.53 -4.79 0.21
CA LEU A 225 -5.20 -4.64 -0.38
C LEU A 225 -5.25 -3.97 -1.75
N THR A 226 -6.12 -4.46 -2.65
CA THR A 226 -6.19 -4.00 -4.05
C THR A 226 -7.62 -3.88 -4.56
N SER A 227 -7.82 -3.05 -5.57
CA SER A 227 -9.03 -3.09 -6.40
C SER A 227 -9.15 -4.43 -7.15
N PRO A 228 -10.34 -4.82 -7.66
CA PRO A 228 -10.48 -6.03 -8.46
C PRO A 228 -9.74 -5.90 -9.80
N TRP A 229 -9.22 -7.03 -10.32
CA TRP A 229 -8.48 -7.03 -11.58
C TRP A 229 -9.23 -6.35 -12.73
N SER A 230 -10.54 -6.50 -12.79
CA SER A 230 -11.38 -5.86 -13.80
C SER A 230 -11.32 -4.32 -13.76
N ALA A 231 -11.05 -3.72 -12.61
CA ALA A 231 -10.94 -2.28 -12.49
C ALA A 231 -9.72 -1.71 -13.26
N TYR A 232 -8.66 -2.51 -13.41
CA TYR A 232 -7.48 -2.09 -14.14
C TYR A 232 -7.64 -2.22 -15.66
N ALA A 233 -8.43 -3.18 -16.12
CA ALA A 233 -8.57 -3.50 -17.54
C ALA A 233 -9.13 -2.35 -18.37
N TYR A 234 -9.97 -1.51 -17.77
CA TYR A 234 -10.67 -0.42 -18.43
C TYR A 234 -10.16 0.98 -18.03
N SER A 235 -9.19 1.04 -17.17
CA SER A 235 -8.67 2.31 -16.68
C SER A 235 -7.56 2.85 -17.59
N PRO A 236 -7.62 4.11 -18.04
CA PRO A 236 -6.60 4.69 -18.92
C PRO A 236 -5.27 4.96 -18.20
N VAL A 237 -5.23 4.81 -16.87
CA VAL A 237 -4.01 5.05 -16.08
C VAL A 237 -3.31 3.77 -15.63
N TYR A 238 -3.87 2.61 -15.99
CA TYR A 238 -3.27 1.29 -15.74
C TYR A 238 -2.92 0.57 -17.03
N TRP A 239 -2.26 -0.57 -16.92
CA TRP A 239 -1.83 -1.36 -18.06
C TRP A 239 -2.83 -2.49 -18.31
N ASN A 240 -3.30 -2.61 -19.57
CA ASN A 240 -4.08 -3.78 -19.96
C ASN A 240 -3.25 -5.06 -19.76
N GLU A 241 -3.92 -6.20 -19.70
CA GLU A 241 -3.28 -7.48 -19.38
C GLU A 241 -2.09 -7.80 -20.31
N LYS A 242 -2.20 -7.53 -21.61
CA LYS A 242 -1.13 -7.76 -22.60
C LYS A 242 0.11 -6.92 -22.28
N ASN A 243 -0.06 -5.65 -21.96
CA ASN A 243 1.04 -4.74 -21.64
C ASN A 243 1.60 -5.05 -20.25
N PHE A 244 0.73 -5.35 -19.29
CA PHE A 244 1.14 -5.70 -17.95
C PHE A 244 2.00 -6.96 -17.91
N LYS A 245 1.63 -8.01 -18.65
CA LYS A 245 2.43 -9.25 -18.76
C LYS A 245 3.86 -9.02 -19.26
N LYS A 246 4.11 -7.96 -20.05
CA LYS A 246 5.48 -7.60 -20.46
C LYS A 246 6.29 -6.97 -19.31
N LEU A 247 5.63 -6.35 -18.33
CA LEU A 247 6.25 -5.72 -17.18
C LEU A 247 6.56 -6.72 -16.06
N LEU A 248 5.82 -7.83 -15.97
CA LEU A 248 5.94 -8.82 -14.90
C LEU A 248 7.38 -9.29 -14.65
N PRO A 249 8.15 -9.76 -15.63
CA PRO A 249 9.50 -10.27 -15.36
C PRO A 249 10.44 -9.20 -14.79
N LYS A 250 10.18 -7.93 -15.10
CA LYS A 250 10.95 -6.80 -14.57
C LYS A 250 10.51 -6.45 -13.15
N MET A 251 9.20 -6.51 -12.90
CA MET A 251 8.66 -6.35 -11.54
C MET A 251 9.18 -7.44 -10.60
N ASP A 252 9.19 -8.70 -11.04
CA ASP A 252 9.72 -9.83 -10.24
C ASP A 252 11.19 -9.59 -9.85
N LYS A 253 12.01 -9.15 -10.81
CA LYS A 253 13.42 -8.82 -10.54
C LYS A 253 13.56 -7.65 -9.57
N LEU A 254 12.75 -6.61 -9.74
CA LEU A 254 12.76 -5.43 -8.88
C LEU A 254 12.32 -5.80 -7.45
N ILE A 255 11.20 -6.50 -7.28
CA ILE A 255 10.71 -6.91 -5.95
C ILE A 255 11.72 -7.83 -5.27
N LYS A 256 12.33 -8.77 -5.99
CA LYS A 256 13.41 -9.61 -5.45
C LYS A 256 14.61 -8.78 -4.97
N ALA A 257 14.97 -7.73 -5.70
CA ALA A 257 16.07 -6.83 -5.31
C ALA A 257 15.71 -5.95 -4.12
N ILE A 258 14.48 -5.38 -4.09
CA ILE A 258 13.98 -4.61 -2.94
C ILE A 258 13.97 -5.47 -1.68
N ARG A 259 13.49 -6.71 -1.75
CA ARG A 259 13.48 -7.65 -0.63
C ARG A 259 14.86 -7.85 0.01
N THR A 260 15.94 -7.79 -0.76
CA THR A 260 17.30 -7.95 -0.19
C THR A 260 17.72 -6.76 0.66
N ILE A 261 17.14 -5.58 0.43
CA ILE A 261 17.37 -4.37 1.24
C ILE A 261 16.48 -4.35 2.49
N MET A 262 15.29 -4.94 2.38
CA MET A 262 14.31 -4.98 3.49
C MET A 262 14.62 -6.06 4.55
N LYS A 263 15.65 -6.87 4.36
CA LYS A 263 16.04 -7.93 5.31
C LYS A 263 16.70 -7.39 6.59
#